data_2588ae792a8d6af7fcdf25467f82808c
#
_entry.id   2588ae792a8d6af7fcdf25467f82808c
#
_cell.length_a   1.000
_cell.length_b   1.000
_cell.length_c   1.000
_cell.angle_alpha   90.00
_cell.angle_beta   90.00
_cell.angle_gamma   90.00
#
_symmetry.space_group_name_H-M   'P 1'
#
loop_
_entity.id
_entity.type
_entity.pdbx_description
1 polymer ?
#
loop_
_entity_poly.entity_id
_entity_poly.type
_entity_poly.pdbx_seq_one_letter_code
_entity_poly.pdbx_strand_id
1 'polypeptide(L)'
;MRKYYCSIFVLGICTLFACNSPITPKPKGYSQLSFPEKKYQSFNEQGYPYAFEYPIYANISKEVDYFGDSKKADNWININFPANNGTVYVSYRTIQPGQLDTLIRDAYTFVNKHNSMANSIQDSMFRTANGISGVFFHIGGDVATNYQFFLTDSTHHFFRGALYFDATPNEDSLAPANAFIFKDLVHLVNTFRWK
;
A
#
# COMPACT_ATOMS: atom_id res chain seq x y z
N MET A 1 -18.45 -70.54 -28.08
CA MET A 1 -18.87 -69.69 -26.88
C MET A 1 -17.66 -69.14 -26.12
N ARG A 2 -16.62 -69.87 -25.83
CA ARG A 2 -15.45 -69.39 -25.03
C ARG A 2 -14.67 -68.21 -25.65
N LYS A 3 -14.66 -68.02 -26.97
CA LYS A 3 -14.00 -66.90 -27.66
C LYS A 3 -14.70 -65.56 -27.51
N TYR A 4 -16.04 -65.52 -27.36
CA TYR A 4 -16.79 -64.28 -27.20
C TYR A 4 -16.67 -63.73 -25.79
N TYR A 5 -16.53 -64.56 -24.76
CA TYR A 5 -16.31 -64.08 -23.38
C TYR A 5 -14.97 -63.33 -23.21
N CYS A 6 -13.91 -63.82 -23.92
CA CYS A 6 -12.61 -63.19 -23.87
C CYS A 6 -12.64 -61.77 -24.54
N SER A 7 -13.38 -61.62 -25.66
CA SER A 7 -13.54 -60.32 -26.34
C SER A 7 -14.37 -59.31 -25.53
N ILE A 8 -15.42 -59.77 -24.83
CA ILE A 8 -16.23 -58.93 -23.95
C ILE A 8 -15.44 -58.46 -22.73
N PHE A 9 -14.59 -59.34 -22.18
CA PHE A 9 -13.73 -59.02 -21.01
C PHE A 9 -12.65 -57.99 -21.36
N VAL A 10 -12.02 -58.07 -22.53
CA VAL A 10 -11.05 -57.10 -23.03
C VAL A 10 -11.69 -55.76 -23.31
N LEU A 11 -12.90 -55.72 -23.87
CA LEU A 11 -13.64 -54.45 -24.13
C LEU A 11 -14.04 -53.76 -22.82
N GLY A 12 -14.40 -54.51 -21.76
CA GLY A 12 -14.73 -53.96 -20.43
C GLY A 12 -13.52 -53.35 -19.70
N ILE A 13 -12.30 -53.86 -19.92
CA ILE A 13 -11.08 -53.34 -19.30
C ILE A 13 -10.64 -52.02 -19.94
N CYS A 14 -10.87 -51.82 -21.26
CA CYS A 14 -10.52 -50.58 -21.95
C CYS A 14 -11.36 -49.38 -21.52
N THR A 15 -12.53 -49.59 -20.96
CA THR A 15 -13.38 -48.45 -20.49
C THR A 15 -12.97 -47.90 -19.14
N LEU A 16 -12.11 -48.55 -18.40
CA LEU A 16 -11.67 -48.11 -17.07
C LEU A 16 -10.50 -47.10 -17.09
N PHE A 17 -9.88 -46.84 -18.28
CA PHE A 17 -8.79 -45.89 -18.42
C PHE A 17 -9.18 -44.52 -18.94
N ALA A 18 -10.45 -44.20 -19.10
CA ALA A 18 -10.94 -43.05 -19.80
C ALA A 18 -11.32 -41.86 -18.89
N CYS A 19 -10.66 -41.64 -17.76
CA CYS A 19 -10.92 -40.45 -16.95
C CYS A 19 -9.69 -40.00 -16.15
N ASN A 20 -8.74 -39.42 -16.86
CA ASN A 20 -7.79 -38.49 -16.23
C ASN A 20 -7.77 -37.20 -17.06
N SER A 21 -8.83 -36.40 -16.93
CA SER A 21 -8.76 -35.00 -17.37
C SER A 21 -7.80 -34.30 -16.41
N PRO A 22 -6.71 -33.73 -16.93
CA PRO A 22 -5.86 -32.90 -16.08
C PRO A 22 -6.71 -31.79 -15.46
N ILE A 23 -6.64 -31.65 -14.16
CA ILE A 23 -7.29 -30.54 -13.45
C ILE A 23 -6.61 -29.27 -13.95
N THR A 24 -7.22 -28.58 -14.92
CA THR A 24 -6.76 -27.26 -15.34
C THR A 24 -7.16 -26.29 -14.23
N PRO A 25 -6.21 -25.66 -13.52
CA PRO A 25 -6.57 -24.65 -12.53
C PRO A 25 -7.41 -23.56 -13.22
N LYS A 26 -8.61 -23.32 -12.73
CA LYS A 26 -9.40 -22.20 -13.22
C LYS A 26 -8.64 -20.91 -12.88
N PRO A 27 -8.49 -19.97 -13.84
CA PRO A 27 -7.92 -18.66 -13.52
C PRO A 27 -8.71 -18.06 -12.36
N LYS A 28 -8.01 -17.51 -11.35
CA LYS A 28 -8.65 -16.78 -10.26
C LYS A 28 -9.40 -15.61 -10.89
N GLY A 29 -10.74 -15.61 -10.79
CA GLY A 29 -11.55 -14.46 -11.16
C GLY A 29 -11.33 -13.37 -10.12
N TYR A 30 -10.72 -12.28 -10.50
CA TYR A 30 -10.67 -11.08 -9.67
C TYR A 30 -11.97 -10.30 -9.89
N SER A 31 -12.53 -9.74 -8.81
CA SER A 31 -13.62 -8.77 -8.93
C SER A 31 -13.13 -7.60 -9.78
N GLN A 32 -13.93 -7.20 -10.77
CA GLN A 32 -13.60 -6.03 -11.60
C GLN A 32 -13.66 -4.79 -10.70
N LEU A 33 -12.49 -4.27 -10.32
CA LEU A 33 -12.38 -3.01 -9.60
C LEU A 33 -12.53 -1.86 -10.59
N SER A 34 -13.51 -1.00 -10.36
CA SER A 34 -13.67 0.25 -11.10
C SER A 34 -13.08 1.37 -10.26
N PHE A 35 -12.14 2.10 -10.82
CA PHE A 35 -11.51 3.24 -10.16
C PHE A 35 -12.05 4.56 -10.72
N PRO A 36 -12.29 5.58 -9.87
CA PRO A 36 -12.72 6.89 -10.32
C PRO A 36 -11.62 7.61 -11.11
N GLU A 37 -12.06 8.60 -11.91
CA GLU A 37 -11.13 9.51 -12.59
C GLU A 37 -10.30 10.30 -11.57
N LYS A 38 -9.00 10.49 -11.88
CA LYS A 38 -8.09 11.27 -11.04
C LYS A 38 -8.45 12.75 -11.09
N LYS A 39 -8.99 13.25 -9.98
CA LYS A 39 -9.25 14.68 -9.73
C LYS A 39 -8.80 15.01 -8.33
N TYR A 40 -8.20 16.18 -8.13
CA TYR A 40 -7.55 16.55 -6.88
C TYR A 40 -8.13 17.79 -6.28
N GLN A 41 -7.98 17.94 -4.98
CA GLN A 41 -8.34 19.08 -4.17
C GLN A 41 -7.22 19.40 -3.19
N SER A 42 -7.14 20.66 -2.75
CA SER A 42 -6.04 21.12 -1.89
C SER A 42 -6.35 20.90 -0.41
N PHE A 43 -5.38 20.33 0.30
CA PHE A 43 -5.29 20.41 1.76
C PHE A 43 -4.39 21.59 2.13
N ASN A 44 -4.97 22.64 2.67
CA ASN A 44 -4.28 23.87 3.07
C ASN A 44 -4.89 24.46 4.35
N GLU A 45 -5.13 23.60 5.32
CA GLU A 45 -5.77 23.97 6.59
C GLU A 45 -4.86 24.85 7.44
N GLN A 46 -5.48 25.80 8.15
CA GLN A 46 -4.77 26.65 9.10
C GLN A 46 -4.27 25.81 10.30
N GLY A 47 -3.07 26.11 10.78
CA GLY A 47 -2.44 25.37 11.89
C GLY A 47 -1.62 24.16 11.48
N TYR A 48 -1.70 23.70 10.23
CA TYR A 48 -0.82 22.67 9.71
C TYR A 48 0.42 23.29 9.05
N PRO A 49 1.64 22.77 9.33
CA PRO A 49 2.90 23.31 8.78
C PRO A 49 3.18 22.84 7.35
N TYR A 50 2.21 22.23 6.70
CA TYR A 50 2.32 21.70 5.35
C TYR A 50 1.01 21.87 4.57
N ALA A 51 1.11 21.77 3.25
CA ALA A 51 -0.01 21.74 2.33
C ALA A 51 0.33 20.84 1.15
N PHE A 52 -0.70 20.20 0.54
CA PHE A 52 -0.57 19.30 -0.60
C PHE A 52 -1.92 19.14 -1.30
N GLU A 53 -1.95 18.45 -2.43
CA GLU A 53 -3.19 18.04 -3.07
C GLU A 53 -3.46 16.55 -2.85
N TYR A 54 -4.74 16.21 -2.68
CA TYR A 54 -5.22 14.84 -2.50
C TYR A 54 -6.48 14.61 -3.34
N PRO A 55 -6.83 13.35 -3.69
CA PRO A 55 -7.94 13.09 -4.58
C PRO A 55 -9.29 13.43 -3.95
N ILE A 56 -10.25 13.90 -4.77
CA ILE A 56 -11.60 14.28 -4.31
C ILE A 56 -12.43 13.10 -3.78
N TYR A 57 -12.04 11.86 -4.11
CA TYR A 57 -12.69 10.63 -3.62
C TYR A 57 -12.08 10.11 -2.31
N ALA A 58 -11.04 10.77 -1.80
CA ALA A 58 -10.53 10.55 -0.45
C ALA A 58 -11.03 11.63 0.51
N ASN A 59 -10.98 11.34 1.79
CA ASN A 59 -11.28 12.31 2.84
C ASN A 59 -10.16 12.34 3.89
N ILE A 60 -9.99 13.48 4.52
CA ILE A 60 -9.01 13.67 5.58
C ILE A 60 -9.71 13.70 6.92
N SER A 61 -9.19 12.95 7.88
CA SER A 61 -9.58 13.00 9.29
C SER A 61 -8.37 13.30 10.16
N LYS A 62 -8.58 13.96 11.29
CA LYS A 62 -7.54 14.06 12.33
C LYS A 62 -7.26 12.68 12.89
N GLU A 63 -5.99 12.38 13.13
CA GLU A 63 -5.62 11.24 13.95
C GLU A 63 -6.14 11.48 15.37
N VAL A 64 -6.88 10.52 15.91
CA VAL A 64 -7.28 10.53 17.31
C VAL A 64 -6.22 9.76 18.09
N ASP A 65 -5.62 10.41 19.09
CA ASP A 65 -4.58 9.80 19.92
C ASP A 65 -5.13 8.61 20.71
N TYR A 66 -4.89 7.40 20.24
CA TYR A 66 -5.23 6.17 20.95
C TYR A 66 -4.30 5.84 22.15
N PHE A 67 -3.18 6.55 22.28
CA PHE A 67 -2.14 6.24 23.28
C PHE A 67 -1.96 7.30 24.36
N GLY A 68 -2.81 8.34 24.39
CA GLY A 68 -2.84 9.35 25.47
C GLY A 68 -1.71 10.38 25.42
N ASP A 69 -0.98 10.51 24.30
CA ASP A 69 0.10 11.48 24.12
C ASP A 69 -0.34 12.63 23.19
N SER A 70 -1.41 13.32 23.61
CA SER A 70 -2.15 14.34 22.83
C SER A 70 -1.28 15.47 22.26
N LYS A 71 -0.11 15.75 22.83
CA LYS A 71 0.80 16.81 22.38
C LYS A 71 1.65 16.42 21.15
N LYS A 72 1.75 15.13 20.81
CA LYS A 72 2.58 14.67 19.68
C LYS A 72 1.79 14.52 18.37
N ALA A 73 0.45 14.53 18.42
CA ALA A 73 -0.43 14.25 17.31
C ALA A 73 -1.09 15.49 16.68
N ASP A 74 -0.75 16.71 17.09
CA ASP A 74 -1.47 17.93 16.70
C ASP A 74 -1.54 18.15 15.17
N ASN A 75 -0.55 17.65 14.41
CA ASN A 75 -0.48 17.79 12.96
C ASN A 75 -0.50 16.43 12.24
N TRP A 76 -1.03 15.38 12.89
CA TRP A 76 -1.21 14.07 12.27
C TRP A 76 -2.59 13.99 11.64
N ILE A 77 -2.66 13.33 10.50
CA ILE A 77 -3.90 13.15 9.76
C ILE A 77 -3.96 11.74 9.18
N ASN A 78 -5.18 11.32 8.86
CA ASN A 78 -5.44 10.14 8.05
C ASN A 78 -6.05 10.56 6.72
N ILE A 79 -5.53 10.04 5.61
CA ILE A 79 -6.12 10.19 4.28
C ILE A 79 -6.83 8.88 3.96
N ASN A 80 -8.16 8.89 4.04
CA ASN A 80 -8.98 7.70 3.91
C ASN A 80 -9.48 7.57 2.46
N PHE A 81 -9.42 6.35 1.92
CA PHE A 81 -9.91 5.95 0.61
C PHE A 81 -11.08 4.95 0.80
N PRO A 82 -12.30 5.41 1.10
CA PRO A 82 -13.41 4.53 1.51
C PRO A 82 -13.74 3.45 0.48
N ALA A 83 -13.70 3.79 -0.82
CA ALA A 83 -13.99 2.85 -1.90
C ALA A 83 -12.98 1.68 -2.00
N ASN A 84 -11.80 1.81 -1.41
CA ASN A 84 -10.72 0.83 -1.47
C ASN A 84 -10.37 0.25 -0.10
N ASN A 85 -11.08 0.64 0.97
CA ASN A 85 -10.74 0.29 2.36
C ASN A 85 -9.27 0.59 2.69
N GLY A 86 -8.72 1.66 2.10
CA GLY A 86 -7.34 2.08 2.26
C GLY A 86 -7.24 3.33 3.13
N THR A 87 -6.18 3.43 3.93
CA THR A 87 -5.88 4.60 4.74
C THR A 87 -4.39 4.88 4.69
N VAL A 88 -4.02 6.12 4.39
CA VAL A 88 -2.65 6.62 4.58
C VAL A 88 -2.57 7.30 5.92
N TYR A 89 -1.88 6.67 6.86
CA TYR A 89 -1.59 7.25 8.16
C TYR A 89 -0.41 8.19 8.04
N VAL A 90 -0.63 9.44 8.38
CA VAL A 90 0.36 10.52 8.28
C VAL A 90 0.77 10.98 9.66
N SER A 91 2.06 10.98 9.92
CA SER A 91 2.68 11.58 11.09
C SER A 91 3.57 12.75 10.69
N TYR A 92 3.53 13.81 11.48
CA TYR A 92 4.40 14.98 11.35
C TYR A 92 5.23 15.17 12.62
N ARG A 93 6.49 15.59 12.44
CA ARG A 93 7.36 15.97 13.55
C ARG A 93 8.20 17.18 13.17
N THR A 94 8.37 18.09 14.12
CA THR A 94 9.39 19.12 14.04
C THR A 94 10.75 18.50 14.39
N ILE A 95 11.76 18.74 13.55
CA ILE A 95 13.11 18.24 13.76
C ILE A 95 13.81 19.09 14.83
N GLN A 96 14.30 18.46 15.89
CA GLN A 96 15.18 19.09 16.85
C GLN A 96 16.64 18.96 16.42
N PRO A 97 17.56 19.82 16.87
CA PRO A 97 18.99 19.72 16.55
C PRO A 97 19.52 18.30 16.81
N GLY A 98 20.16 17.70 15.79
CA GLY A 98 20.72 16.33 15.87
C GLY A 98 19.70 15.19 15.78
N GLN A 99 18.39 15.46 15.57
CA GLN A 99 17.35 14.44 15.58
C GLN A 99 17.07 13.82 14.20
N LEU A 100 17.49 14.47 13.10
CA LEU A 100 17.16 14.03 11.74
C LEU A 100 17.54 12.56 11.48
N ASP A 101 18.78 12.17 11.82
CA ASP A 101 19.29 10.81 11.62
C ASP A 101 18.45 9.77 12.39
N THR A 102 17.95 10.15 13.58
CA THR A 102 17.07 9.29 14.36
C THR A 102 15.72 9.11 13.67
N LEU A 103 15.10 10.18 13.17
CA LEU A 103 13.83 10.11 12.46
C LEU A 103 13.93 9.30 11.17
N ILE A 104 15.02 9.45 10.42
CA ILE A 104 15.30 8.64 9.22
C ILE A 104 15.47 7.17 9.61
N ARG A 105 16.29 6.86 10.63
CA ARG A 105 16.50 5.50 11.12
C ARG A 105 15.19 4.87 11.61
N ASP A 106 14.33 5.62 12.28
CA ASP A 106 13.01 5.17 12.71
C ASP A 106 12.14 4.81 11.51
N ALA A 107 12.14 5.63 10.43
CA ALA A 107 11.42 5.34 9.20
C ALA A 107 11.87 4.00 8.58
N TYR A 108 13.18 3.78 8.44
CA TYR A 108 13.73 2.49 7.98
C TYR A 108 13.39 1.33 8.93
N THR A 109 13.40 1.57 10.23
CA THR A 109 13.03 0.55 11.24
C THR A 109 11.57 0.13 11.08
N PHE A 110 10.64 1.08 10.82
CA PHE A 110 9.24 0.75 10.55
C PHE A 110 9.05 -0.07 9.28
N VAL A 111 9.80 0.23 8.23
CA VAL A 111 9.81 -0.56 6.99
C VAL A 111 10.34 -1.98 7.27
N ASN A 112 11.45 -2.10 7.97
CA ASN A 112 12.11 -3.37 8.27
C ASN A 112 11.29 -4.30 9.19
N LYS A 113 10.28 -3.79 9.92
CA LYS A 113 9.35 -4.65 10.68
C LYS A 113 8.57 -5.62 9.78
N HIS A 114 8.50 -5.36 8.48
CA HIS A 114 7.82 -6.22 7.51
C HIS A 114 8.72 -7.30 6.90
N ASN A 115 10.01 -7.33 7.22
CA ASN A 115 11.00 -8.26 6.63
C ASN A 115 10.60 -9.73 6.70
N SER A 116 9.88 -10.16 7.74
CA SER A 116 9.48 -11.56 7.90
C SER A 116 8.39 -12.01 6.92
N MET A 117 7.64 -11.07 6.34
CA MET A 117 6.53 -11.31 5.42
C MET A 117 6.80 -10.75 4.02
N ALA A 118 7.79 -9.86 3.90
CA ALA A 118 8.17 -9.24 2.64
C ALA A 118 8.99 -10.20 1.77
N ASN A 119 8.71 -10.21 0.47
CA ASN A 119 9.54 -10.87 -0.53
C ASN A 119 10.58 -9.90 -1.15
N SER A 120 10.32 -8.59 -1.03
CA SER A 120 11.25 -7.54 -1.45
C SER A 120 11.01 -6.24 -0.67
N ILE A 121 12.06 -5.46 -0.44
CA ILE A 121 11.98 -4.09 0.06
C ILE A 121 12.88 -3.24 -0.82
N GLN A 122 12.30 -2.22 -1.44
CA GLN A 122 12.98 -1.28 -2.30
C GLN A 122 12.76 0.14 -1.78
N ASP A 123 13.80 0.95 -1.78
CA ASP A 123 13.74 2.36 -1.47
C ASP A 123 14.16 3.21 -2.69
N SER A 124 13.49 4.33 -2.87
CA SER A 124 13.74 5.28 -3.95
C SER A 124 13.81 6.68 -3.38
N MET A 125 15.01 7.25 -3.38
CA MET A 125 15.22 8.65 -3.00
C MET A 125 14.75 9.57 -4.12
N PHE A 126 14.17 10.70 -3.75
CA PHE A 126 13.71 11.69 -4.71
C PHE A 126 13.88 13.12 -4.17
N ARG A 127 13.84 14.07 -5.10
CA ARG A 127 13.71 15.49 -4.81
C ARG A 127 12.68 16.08 -5.77
N THR A 128 11.66 16.74 -5.22
CA THR A 128 10.63 17.38 -6.03
C THR A 128 11.10 18.72 -6.61
N ALA A 129 10.39 19.25 -7.62
CA ALA A 129 10.65 20.59 -8.16
C ALA A 129 10.52 21.69 -7.09
N ASN A 130 9.71 21.47 -6.05
CA ASN A 130 9.54 22.37 -4.92
C ASN A 130 10.67 22.25 -3.87
N GLY A 131 11.71 21.46 -4.15
CA GLY A 131 12.87 21.31 -3.26
C GLY A 131 12.65 20.36 -2.08
N ILE A 132 11.54 19.64 -2.03
CA ILE A 132 11.26 18.64 -0.99
C ILE A 132 12.07 17.38 -1.28
N SER A 133 12.82 16.91 -0.31
CA SER A 133 13.55 15.64 -0.38
C SER A 133 12.79 14.56 0.38
N GLY A 134 12.93 13.32 -0.07
CA GLY A 134 12.27 12.20 0.60
C GLY A 134 12.68 10.84 0.06
N VAL A 135 12.05 9.81 0.61
CA VAL A 135 12.20 8.42 0.20
C VAL A 135 10.83 7.79 0.08
N PHE A 136 10.58 7.08 -1.02
CA PHE A 136 9.52 6.10 -1.13
C PHE A 136 10.07 4.70 -0.84
N PHE A 137 9.32 3.93 -0.07
CA PHE A 137 9.55 2.50 0.16
C PHE A 137 8.45 1.71 -0.53
N HIS A 138 8.84 0.72 -1.30
CA HIS A 138 7.94 -0.31 -1.84
C HIS A 138 8.29 -1.65 -1.20
N ILE A 139 7.32 -2.26 -0.53
CA ILE A 139 7.44 -3.51 0.20
C ILE A 139 6.56 -4.53 -0.51
N GLY A 140 7.16 -5.47 -1.23
CA GLY A 140 6.46 -6.56 -1.92
C GLY A 140 6.17 -7.72 -0.98
N GLY A 141 5.15 -8.51 -1.32
CA GLY A 141 4.70 -9.66 -0.54
C GLY A 141 3.38 -9.42 0.19
N ASP A 142 2.94 -10.43 0.94
CA ASP A 142 1.70 -10.38 1.73
C ASP A 142 1.90 -9.59 3.02
N VAL A 143 2.17 -8.29 2.86
CA VAL A 143 2.49 -7.37 3.95
C VAL A 143 1.33 -6.42 4.25
N ALA A 144 1.26 -5.92 5.48
CA ALA A 144 0.19 -5.01 5.91
C ALA A 144 0.26 -3.63 5.22
N THR A 145 1.43 -3.21 4.74
CA THR A 145 1.65 -1.96 4.03
C THR A 145 2.66 -2.16 2.91
N ASN A 146 2.24 -1.88 1.67
CA ASN A 146 3.11 -1.99 0.50
C ASN A 146 3.84 -0.68 0.18
N TYR A 147 3.32 0.47 0.62
CA TYR A 147 3.92 1.77 0.36
C TYR A 147 4.05 2.59 1.63
N GLN A 148 5.27 3.03 1.90
CA GLN A 148 5.59 4.02 2.92
C GLN A 148 6.45 5.11 2.30
N PHE A 149 6.46 6.29 2.89
CA PHE A 149 7.34 7.37 2.44
C PHE A 149 7.61 8.35 3.58
N PHE A 150 8.69 9.10 3.46
CA PHE A 150 8.88 10.30 4.26
C PHE A 150 9.35 11.48 3.39
N LEU A 151 9.06 12.68 3.86
CA LEU A 151 9.45 13.95 3.29
C LEU A 151 10.15 14.79 4.35
N THR A 152 11.18 15.54 3.97
CA THR A 152 11.89 16.42 4.89
C THR A 152 12.53 17.59 4.15
N ASP A 153 12.71 18.72 4.85
CA ASP A 153 13.58 19.83 4.47
C ASP A 153 14.96 19.70 5.10
N SER A 154 15.19 18.60 5.83
CA SER A 154 16.44 18.28 6.56
C SER A 154 16.74 19.18 7.77
N THR A 155 15.91 20.18 8.06
CA THR A 155 16.18 21.19 9.09
C THR A 155 15.07 21.32 10.13
N HIS A 156 13.82 21.43 9.71
CA HIS A 156 12.70 21.74 10.58
C HIS A 156 11.56 20.72 10.53
N HIS A 157 11.36 20.08 9.38
CA HIS A 157 10.15 19.34 9.10
C HIS A 157 10.42 17.90 8.68
N PHE A 158 9.69 16.98 9.30
CA PHE A 158 9.67 15.56 8.94
C PHE A 158 8.22 15.08 8.87
N PHE A 159 7.80 14.63 7.69
CA PHE A 159 6.46 14.11 7.40
C PHE A 159 6.59 12.67 6.92
N ARG A 160 5.85 11.74 7.51
CA ARG A 160 5.87 10.33 7.13
C ARG A 160 4.46 9.86 6.85
N GLY A 161 4.28 9.12 5.75
CA GLY A 161 3.04 8.45 5.38
C GLY A 161 3.23 6.94 5.22
N ALA A 162 2.20 6.17 5.57
CA ALA A 162 2.17 4.73 5.35
C ALA A 162 0.75 4.30 4.94
N LEU A 163 0.63 3.60 3.80
CA LEU A 163 -0.63 3.10 3.26
C LEU A 163 -0.94 1.73 3.86
N TYR A 164 -2.10 1.60 4.49
CA TYR A 164 -2.66 0.36 4.99
C TYR A 164 -4.03 0.10 4.38
N PHE A 165 -4.40 -1.19 4.27
CA PHE A 165 -5.74 -1.61 3.90
C PHE A 165 -6.40 -2.33 5.07
N ASP A 166 -7.69 -2.07 5.27
CA ASP A 166 -8.52 -2.86 6.19
C ASP A 166 -8.94 -4.17 5.48
N ALA A 167 -7.96 -5.03 5.27
CA ALA A 167 -8.09 -6.32 4.61
C ALA A 167 -6.95 -7.24 5.03
N THR A 168 -7.16 -8.56 4.89
CA THR A 168 -6.07 -9.52 5.04
C THR A 168 -5.00 -9.25 3.98
N PRO A 169 -3.73 -9.11 4.36
CA PRO A 169 -2.64 -8.90 3.42
C PRO A 169 -2.59 -9.99 2.35
N ASN A 170 -2.67 -9.59 1.09
CA ASN A 170 -2.52 -10.45 -0.07
C ASN A 170 -2.07 -9.59 -1.26
N GLU A 171 -0.84 -9.79 -1.70
CA GLU A 171 -0.20 -8.98 -2.73
C GLU A 171 -1.01 -8.94 -4.03
N ASP A 172 -1.42 -10.11 -4.54
CA ASP A 172 -2.14 -10.21 -5.81
C ASP A 172 -3.48 -9.48 -5.80
N SER A 173 -4.27 -9.65 -4.72
CA SER A 173 -5.61 -9.05 -4.63
C SER A 173 -5.58 -7.56 -4.37
N LEU A 174 -4.57 -7.07 -3.64
CA LEU A 174 -4.40 -5.64 -3.31
C LEU A 174 -3.61 -4.87 -4.39
N ALA A 175 -2.91 -5.55 -5.30
CA ALA A 175 -2.09 -4.90 -6.32
C ALA A 175 -2.81 -3.82 -7.14
N PRO A 176 -4.06 -4.00 -7.62
CA PRO A 176 -4.76 -2.94 -8.36
C PRO A 176 -5.04 -1.70 -7.52
N ALA A 177 -5.48 -1.87 -6.26
CA ALA A 177 -5.75 -0.77 -5.33
C ALA A 177 -4.45 -0.06 -4.92
N ASN A 178 -3.39 -0.81 -4.64
CA ASN A 178 -2.05 -0.29 -4.38
C ASN A 178 -1.55 0.56 -5.53
N ALA A 179 -1.59 0.05 -6.76
CA ALA A 179 -1.13 0.78 -7.96
C ALA A 179 -1.99 2.04 -8.22
N PHE A 180 -3.28 1.98 -7.93
CA PHE A 180 -4.17 3.12 -8.05
C PHE A 180 -3.81 4.20 -7.04
N ILE A 181 -3.75 3.88 -5.74
CA ILE A 181 -3.47 4.86 -4.67
C ILE A 181 -2.02 5.36 -4.75
N PHE A 182 -1.05 4.54 -5.18
CA PHE A 182 0.34 4.99 -5.34
C PHE A 182 0.47 6.20 -6.27
N LYS A 183 -0.33 6.28 -7.35
CA LYS A 183 -0.35 7.46 -8.23
C LYS A 183 -0.81 8.72 -7.49
N ASP A 184 -1.74 8.58 -6.53
CA ASP A 184 -2.19 9.69 -5.69
C ASP A 184 -1.12 10.10 -4.68
N LEU A 185 -0.36 9.14 -4.13
CA LEU A 185 0.78 9.45 -3.26
C LEU A 185 1.88 10.21 -4.03
N VAL A 186 2.15 9.82 -5.27
CA VAL A 186 3.11 10.54 -6.13
C VAL A 186 2.62 11.95 -6.41
N HIS A 187 1.31 12.14 -6.69
CA HIS A 187 0.73 13.48 -6.88
C HIS A 187 0.83 14.32 -5.60
N LEU A 188 0.46 13.75 -4.46
CA LEU A 188 0.59 14.40 -3.15
C LEU A 188 2.01 14.91 -2.93
N VAL A 189 3.02 14.06 -3.15
CA VAL A 189 4.43 14.42 -2.97
C VAL A 189 4.87 15.51 -3.93
N ASN A 190 4.43 15.47 -5.19
CA ASN A 190 4.80 16.48 -6.20
C ASN A 190 4.15 17.85 -5.94
N THR A 191 3.01 17.88 -5.25
CA THR A 191 2.29 19.12 -4.90
C THR A 191 2.58 19.59 -3.48
N PHE A 192 3.35 18.80 -2.73
CA PHE A 192 3.68 19.08 -1.34
C PHE A 192 4.51 20.36 -1.17
N ARG A 193 4.20 21.13 -0.12
CA ARG A 193 4.97 22.29 0.31
C ARG A 193 4.92 22.45 1.82
N TRP A 194 6.02 22.91 2.39
CA TRP A 194 6.04 23.44 3.75
C TRP A 194 5.44 24.85 3.81
N LYS A 195 4.92 25.25 4.98
CA LYS A 195 4.39 26.60 5.25
C LYS A 195 5.28 27.35 6.21
#